data_4dd42b8c307544020c835d3ed6a2b677
#
_entry.id   4dd42b8c307544020c835d3ed6a2b677
#
_cell.length_a   1.000
_cell.length_b   1.000
_cell.length_c   1.000
_cell.angle_alpha   90.00
_cell.angle_beta   90.00
_cell.angle_gamma   90.00
#
_symmetry.space_group_name_H-M   'P 1'
#
loop_
_entity.id
_entity.type
_entity.pdbx_description
1 polymer ?
#
loop_
_entity_poly.entity_id
_entity_poly.type
_entity_poly.pdbx_seq_one_letter_code
_entity_poly.pdbx_strand_id
1 'polypeptide(L)'
;MTYPLSYAIMIFLIELKLWRTSMSQGTEFLTLINEKLKHKIQEVNHALLEGQKEIESMHTYYWDNYTEMDQYGYENFDNQQALFQQVNANQEQFIYRQRLEKMIDSPFFGRVDFCYEGEDEPEQFYIGIGNFSEKTGHIPLIYDWRAPVSGLFYDYDKGAACYTAPAGVLHGEITSKWQYKIRRGKMVYEFESDVKIDDDILKAELGSNGDVQLKNIVRTIQKEQNAIIRNTKDKIMVIQGAAGSGKTSVALHRIAYLLYHDRAHLKSSNILVLSPNSVFSDYISHILPELGEENIQEMSFDLYAYKELKSFVYDCEDRYHQIERELAFADKKQIKRMRWKQSKEFLDEAEAFLLELEDELMNFCTVEYKGFEKTEQEILNLFYFKFQDIPLLSRMEAVLEYFIDEYETLKDCTLPEEERDMLY
;
A
#
# COMPACT_ATOMS: atom_id res chain seq x y z
N MET A 1 35.59 -7.07 -60.52
CA MET A 1 36.37 -6.48 -59.41
C MET A 1 35.66 -6.84 -58.08
N THR A 2 36.12 -7.89 -57.46
CA THR A 2 35.61 -8.37 -56.20
C THR A 2 36.50 -7.77 -55.11
N TYR A 3 35.93 -6.87 -54.30
CA TYR A 3 36.60 -6.39 -53.06
C TYR A 3 36.77 -7.58 -52.12
N PRO A 4 37.95 -7.78 -51.55
CA PRO A 4 38.17 -8.88 -50.62
C PRO A 4 37.32 -8.71 -49.36
N LEU A 5 36.76 -9.82 -48.87
CA LEU A 5 35.87 -9.91 -47.67
C LEU A 5 36.47 -9.19 -46.46
N SER A 6 37.80 -9.11 -46.36
CA SER A 6 38.54 -8.39 -45.32
C SER A 6 38.26 -6.86 -45.30
N TYR A 7 38.03 -6.26 -46.47
CA TYR A 7 37.77 -4.82 -46.57
C TYR A 7 36.35 -4.46 -46.09
N ALA A 8 35.38 -5.31 -46.42
CA ALA A 8 34.01 -5.16 -45.96
C ALA A 8 33.90 -5.33 -44.43
N ILE A 9 34.61 -6.30 -43.85
CA ILE A 9 34.71 -6.50 -42.42
C ILE A 9 35.42 -5.32 -41.72
N MET A 10 36.47 -4.78 -42.35
CA MET A 10 37.19 -3.63 -41.78
C MET A 10 36.35 -2.35 -41.83
N ILE A 11 35.60 -2.11 -42.92
CA ILE A 11 34.66 -0.99 -43.02
C ILE A 11 33.54 -1.15 -41.97
N PHE A 12 32.97 -2.35 -41.85
CA PHE A 12 31.94 -2.64 -40.84
C PHE A 12 32.46 -2.46 -39.41
N LEU A 13 33.69 -2.85 -39.11
CA LEU A 13 34.32 -2.62 -37.79
C LEU A 13 34.67 -1.14 -37.56
N ILE A 14 34.99 -0.39 -38.60
CA ILE A 14 35.24 1.07 -38.54
C ILE A 14 33.90 1.80 -38.36
N GLU A 15 32.86 1.42 -39.06
CA GLU A 15 31.50 1.98 -38.90
C GLU A 15 30.95 1.64 -37.51
N LEU A 16 31.13 0.41 -37.00
CA LEU A 16 30.78 0.02 -35.63
C LEU A 16 31.59 0.81 -34.58
N LYS A 17 32.87 1.07 -34.82
CA LYS A 17 33.69 1.91 -33.92
C LYS A 17 33.26 3.38 -33.99
N LEU A 18 32.98 3.93 -35.15
CA LEU A 18 32.48 5.28 -35.34
C LEU A 18 31.06 5.44 -34.77
N TRP A 19 30.21 4.42 -34.88
CA TRP A 19 28.89 4.40 -34.28
C TRP A 19 28.95 4.34 -32.72
N ARG A 20 29.90 3.53 -32.19
CA ARG A 20 30.18 3.49 -30.74
C ARG A 20 30.74 4.81 -30.16
N THR A 21 31.55 5.53 -30.94
CA THR A 21 32.09 6.83 -30.54
C THR A 21 31.09 7.99 -30.66
N SER A 22 29.89 7.74 -31.26
CA SER A 22 28.81 8.72 -31.34
C SER A 22 27.63 8.43 -30.39
N MET A 23 27.62 7.27 -29.71
CA MET A 23 26.58 6.97 -28.71
C MET A 23 26.91 7.66 -27.41
N SER A 24 25.90 8.30 -26.83
CA SER A 24 26.00 8.86 -25.48
C SER A 24 26.06 7.76 -24.43
N GLN A 25 26.64 8.07 -23.28
CA GLN A 25 26.75 7.14 -22.16
C GLN A 25 25.37 6.61 -21.69
N GLY A 26 24.34 7.46 -21.71
CA GLY A 26 22.97 7.08 -21.36
C GLY A 26 22.37 6.10 -22.38
N THR A 27 22.66 6.27 -23.67
CA THR A 27 22.17 5.37 -24.72
C THR A 27 22.89 4.02 -24.70
N GLU A 28 24.19 3.99 -24.39
CA GLU A 28 24.94 2.73 -24.20
C GLU A 28 24.40 1.94 -23.00
N PHE A 29 24.19 2.62 -21.88
CA PHE A 29 23.63 2.01 -20.69
C PHE A 29 22.20 1.50 -20.92
N LEU A 30 21.35 2.27 -21.64
CA LEU A 30 20.00 1.84 -22.02
C LEU A 30 20.01 0.54 -22.82
N THR A 31 20.94 0.42 -23.78
CA THR A 31 21.06 -0.78 -24.59
C THR A 31 21.43 -1.99 -23.74
N LEU A 32 22.41 -1.85 -22.86
CA LEU A 32 22.83 -2.86 -21.91
C LEU A 32 21.68 -3.30 -20.99
N ILE A 33 20.97 -2.35 -20.43
CA ILE A 33 19.85 -2.62 -19.50
C ILE A 33 18.70 -3.32 -20.22
N ASN A 34 18.36 -2.90 -21.44
CA ASN A 34 17.30 -3.55 -22.22
C ASN A 34 17.63 -5.02 -22.54
N GLU A 35 18.87 -5.36 -22.82
CA GLU A 35 19.30 -6.75 -23.01
C GLU A 35 19.17 -7.56 -21.72
N LYS A 36 19.63 -7.00 -20.60
CA LYS A 36 19.55 -7.66 -19.29
C LYS A 36 18.11 -7.84 -18.82
N LEU A 37 17.24 -6.85 -19.01
CA LEU A 37 15.81 -6.96 -18.69
C LEU A 37 15.12 -8.04 -19.51
N LYS A 38 15.38 -8.11 -20.84
CA LYS A 38 14.82 -9.15 -21.68
C LYS A 38 15.27 -10.54 -21.26
N HIS A 39 16.55 -10.70 -20.94
CA HIS A 39 17.09 -11.96 -20.46
C HIS A 39 16.41 -12.36 -19.13
N LYS A 40 16.29 -11.40 -18.20
CA LYS A 40 15.64 -11.65 -16.90
C LYS A 40 14.16 -12.03 -17.03
N ILE A 41 13.43 -11.40 -17.97
CA ILE A 41 12.03 -11.79 -18.25
C ILE A 41 11.96 -13.22 -18.80
N GLN A 42 12.90 -13.64 -19.64
CA GLN A 42 12.95 -15.02 -20.14
C GLN A 42 13.19 -16.02 -19.00
N GLU A 43 14.12 -15.71 -18.07
CA GLU A 43 14.35 -16.52 -16.87
C GLU A 43 13.09 -16.66 -16.02
N VAL A 44 12.43 -15.53 -15.74
CA VAL A 44 11.20 -15.52 -14.93
C VAL A 44 10.05 -16.25 -15.63
N ASN A 45 9.91 -16.11 -16.94
CA ASN A 45 8.90 -16.86 -17.70
C ASN A 45 9.14 -18.38 -17.61
N HIS A 46 10.40 -18.81 -17.66
CA HIS A 46 10.74 -20.22 -17.50
C HIS A 46 10.38 -20.71 -16.09
N ALA A 47 10.74 -19.95 -15.05
CA ALA A 47 10.41 -20.28 -13.68
C ALA A 47 8.88 -20.32 -13.44
N LEU A 48 8.11 -19.41 -14.04
CA LEU A 48 6.64 -19.43 -13.99
C LEU A 48 6.04 -20.70 -14.60
N LEU A 49 6.56 -21.13 -15.77
CA LEU A 49 6.08 -22.34 -16.42
C LEU A 49 6.44 -23.61 -15.63
N GLU A 50 7.62 -23.66 -15.01
CA GLU A 50 8.01 -24.76 -14.13
C GLU A 50 7.15 -24.78 -12.86
N GLY A 51 6.98 -23.62 -12.20
CA GLY A 51 6.13 -23.50 -11.02
C GLY A 51 4.66 -23.88 -11.28
N GLN A 52 4.13 -23.54 -12.46
CA GLN A 52 2.77 -23.94 -12.84
C GLN A 52 2.65 -25.46 -12.99
N LYS A 53 3.62 -26.13 -13.64
CA LYS A 53 3.63 -27.59 -13.76
C LYS A 53 3.72 -28.27 -12.40
N GLU A 54 4.50 -27.71 -11.50
CA GLU A 54 4.65 -28.22 -10.14
C GLU A 54 3.35 -28.08 -9.34
N ILE A 55 2.67 -26.94 -9.44
CA ILE A 55 1.33 -26.71 -8.86
C ILE A 55 0.30 -27.73 -9.42
N GLU A 56 0.28 -27.95 -10.74
CA GLU A 56 -0.60 -28.92 -11.37
C GLU A 56 -0.32 -30.35 -10.89
N SER A 57 0.97 -30.71 -10.76
CA SER A 57 1.39 -32.01 -10.25
C SER A 57 0.99 -32.21 -8.79
N MET A 58 1.24 -31.22 -7.92
CA MET A 58 0.84 -31.23 -6.50
C MET A 58 -0.69 -31.34 -6.35
N HIS A 59 -1.44 -30.58 -7.16
CA HIS A 59 -2.88 -30.60 -7.14
C HIS A 59 -3.44 -31.97 -7.55
N THR A 60 -2.89 -32.57 -8.61
CA THR A 60 -3.28 -33.92 -9.07
C THR A 60 -2.97 -34.95 -7.98
N TYR A 61 -1.77 -34.90 -7.41
CA TYR A 61 -1.36 -35.82 -6.33
C TYR A 61 -2.31 -35.70 -5.12
N TYR A 62 -2.68 -34.49 -4.72
CA TYR A 62 -3.58 -34.23 -3.61
C TYR A 62 -4.97 -34.87 -3.85
N TRP A 63 -5.56 -34.70 -5.04
CA TRP A 63 -6.89 -35.25 -5.33
C TRP A 63 -6.87 -36.75 -5.53
N ASP A 64 -5.84 -37.32 -6.14
CA ASP A 64 -5.74 -38.76 -6.36
C ASP A 64 -5.58 -39.54 -5.05
N ASN A 65 -4.98 -38.94 -4.03
CA ASN A 65 -4.71 -39.59 -2.74
C ASN A 65 -5.58 -39.05 -1.58
N TYR A 66 -6.56 -38.20 -1.86
CA TYR A 66 -7.37 -37.49 -0.84
C TYR A 66 -8.00 -38.44 0.19
N THR A 67 -8.57 -39.56 -0.26
CA THR A 67 -9.25 -40.54 0.60
C THR A 67 -8.29 -41.36 1.48
N GLU A 68 -7.04 -41.55 1.06
CA GLU A 68 -6.02 -42.26 1.84
C GLU A 68 -5.37 -41.35 2.88
N MET A 69 -5.18 -40.06 2.56
CA MET A 69 -4.61 -39.04 3.45
C MET A 69 -5.51 -38.67 4.64
N ASP A 70 -6.84 -38.84 4.48
CA ASP A 70 -7.82 -38.46 5.52
C ASP A 70 -7.72 -39.35 6.78
N GLN A 71 -7.10 -40.54 6.66
CA GLN A 71 -6.90 -41.43 7.81
C GLN A 71 -5.87 -40.92 8.83
N TYR A 72 -4.96 -39.99 8.47
CA TYR A 72 -3.87 -39.53 9.31
C TYR A 72 -3.79 -37.99 9.49
N GLY A 73 -4.68 -37.19 8.92
CA GLY A 73 -4.92 -35.75 9.15
C GLY A 73 -3.71 -34.80 8.95
N TYR A 74 -2.51 -35.22 9.36
CA TYR A 74 -1.30 -34.42 9.30
C TYR A 74 -0.70 -34.29 7.89
N GLU A 75 -0.69 -35.36 7.10
CA GLU A 75 -0.14 -35.33 5.73
C GLU A 75 -0.95 -34.43 4.80
N ASN A 76 -2.26 -34.35 5.04
CA ASN A 76 -3.16 -33.48 4.28
C ASN A 76 -2.86 -32.00 4.53
N PHE A 77 -2.59 -31.62 5.78
CA PHE A 77 -2.24 -30.25 6.15
C PHE A 77 -0.90 -29.83 5.52
N ASP A 78 0.14 -30.67 5.62
CA ASP A 78 1.47 -30.37 5.07
C ASP A 78 1.44 -30.23 3.55
N ASN A 79 0.71 -31.11 2.84
CA ASN A 79 0.52 -31.01 1.39
C ASN A 79 -0.25 -29.75 0.97
N GLN A 80 -1.29 -29.36 1.71
CA GLN A 80 -1.99 -28.11 1.47
C GLN A 80 -1.10 -26.90 1.69
N GLN A 81 -0.30 -26.92 2.76
CA GLN A 81 0.63 -25.84 3.06
C GLN A 81 1.72 -25.71 1.99
N ALA A 82 2.28 -26.84 1.51
CA ALA A 82 3.27 -26.86 0.43
C ALA A 82 2.68 -26.32 -0.88
N LEU A 83 1.46 -26.75 -1.25
CA LEU A 83 0.74 -26.24 -2.42
C LEU A 83 0.50 -24.72 -2.30
N PHE A 84 0.06 -24.26 -1.14
CA PHE A 84 -0.19 -22.83 -0.92
C PHE A 84 1.10 -22.01 -1.02
N GLN A 85 2.22 -22.51 -0.48
CA GLN A 85 3.51 -21.85 -0.61
C GLN A 85 3.96 -21.77 -2.08
N GLN A 86 3.79 -22.83 -2.85
CA GLN A 86 4.14 -22.85 -4.27
C GLN A 86 3.27 -21.92 -5.11
N VAL A 87 1.98 -21.85 -4.83
CA VAL A 87 1.06 -20.89 -5.48
C VAL A 87 1.49 -19.45 -5.18
N ASN A 88 1.81 -19.14 -3.93
CA ASN A 88 2.28 -17.81 -3.54
C ASN A 88 3.60 -17.46 -4.22
N ALA A 89 4.57 -18.38 -4.23
CA ALA A 89 5.86 -18.17 -4.91
C ALA A 89 5.66 -17.89 -6.41
N ASN A 90 4.78 -18.64 -7.07
CA ASN A 90 4.48 -18.44 -8.48
C ASN A 90 3.77 -17.08 -8.73
N GLN A 91 2.89 -16.68 -7.82
CA GLN A 91 2.22 -15.36 -7.87
C GLN A 91 3.24 -14.21 -7.70
N GLU A 92 4.21 -14.34 -6.80
CA GLU A 92 5.29 -13.36 -6.64
C GLU A 92 6.14 -13.23 -7.92
N GLN A 93 6.47 -14.36 -8.57
CA GLN A 93 7.18 -14.37 -9.84
C GLN A 93 6.37 -13.69 -10.95
N PHE A 94 5.05 -13.88 -10.98
CA PHE A 94 4.17 -13.22 -11.94
C PHE A 94 4.16 -11.70 -11.75
N ILE A 95 4.03 -11.22 -10.50
CA ILE A 95 4.09 -9.79 -10.17
C ILE A 95 5.47 -9.21 -10.54
N TYR A 96 6.54 -9.95 -10.25
CA TYR A 96 7.90 -9.54 -10.62
C TYR A 96 8.06 -9.42 -12.14
N ARG A 97 7.54 -10.38 -12.93
CA ARG A 97 7.53 -10.31 -14.39
C ARG A 97 6.82 -9.05 -14.89
N GLN A 98 5.62 -8.76 -14.39
CA GLN A 98 4.87 -7.55 -14.76
C GLN A 98 5.66 -6.27 -14.48
N ARG A 99 6.40 -6.22 -13.36
CA ARG A 99 7.29 -5.10 -13.03
C ARG A 99 8.42 -4.96 -14.05
N LEU A 100 9.08 -6.04 -14.43
CA LEU A 100 10.14 -6.04 -15.44
C LEU A 100 9.61 -5.60 -16.83
N GLU A 101 8.42 -6.05 -17.23
CA GLU A 101 7.77 -5.64 -18.48
C GLU A 101 7.49 -4.13 -18.52
N LYS A 102 7.04 -3.54 -17.40
CA LYS A 102 6.87 -2.08 -17.28
C LYS A 102 8.22 -1.34 -17.37
N MET A 103 9.27 -1.91 -16.79
CA MET A 103 10.61 -1.31 -16.85
C MET A 103 11.20 -1.27 -18.25
N ILE A 104 10.88 -2.22 -19.13
CA ILE A 104 11.38 -2.21 -20.53
C ILE A 104 10.96 -0.94 -21.28
N ASP A 105 9.77 -0.43 -21.04
CA ASP A 105 9.31 0.79 -21.73
C ASP A 105 10.17 2.00 -21.37
N SER A 106 10.52 2.16 -20.07
CA SER A 106 11.34 3.25 -19.57
C SER A 106 12.07 2.84 -18.28
N PRO A 107 13.23 2.17 -18.41
CA PRO A 107 13.91 1.57 -17.26
C PRO A 107 14.42 2.61 -16.27
N PHE A 108 14.87 3.75 -16.72
CA PHE A 108 15.35 4.85 -15.87
C PHE A 108 14.96 6.20 -16.47
N PHE A 109 14.94 7.23 -15.65
CA PHE A 109 14.62 8.60 -16.06
C PHE A 109 15.60 9.64 -15.52
N GLY A 110 16.46 9.27 -14.58
CA GLY A 110 17.46 10.14 -13.99
C GLY A 110 18.76 9.41 -13.71
N ARG A 111 19.86 10.17 -13.62
CA ARG A 111 21.15 9.72 -13.09
C ARG A 111 21.75 10.81 -12.24
N VAL A 112 22.38 10.42 -11.14
CA VAL A 112 23.20 11.27 -10.29
C VAL A 112 24.58 10.64 -10.21
N ASP A 113 25.60 11.41 -10.49
CA ASP A 113 26.99 11.03 -10.25
C ASP A 113 27.40 11.68 -8.91
N PHE A 114 27.64 10.85 -7.89
CA PHE A 114 27.88 11.27 -6.52
C PHE A 114 29.24 10.81 -6.06
N CYS A 115 30.07 11.77 -5.65
CA CYS A 115 31.40 11.53 -5.09
C CYS A 115 31.30 11.58 -3.58
N TYR A 116 31.60 10.48 -2.90
CA TYR A 116 31.59 10.42 -1.44
C TYR A 116 32.71 11.26 -0.85
N GLU A 117 32.50 11.77 0.35
CA GLU A 117 33.55 12.50 1.08
C GLU A 117 34.76 11.60 1.33
N GLY A 118 35.91 12.00 0.77
CA GLY A 118 37.17 11.25 0.84
C GLY A 118 37.42 10.30 -0.33
N GLU A 119 36.54 10.24 -1.32
CA GLU A 119 36.77 9.52 -2.58
C GLU A 119 37.00 10.49 -3.74
N ASP A 120 37.77 10.04 -4.73
CA ASP A 120 38.11 10.86 -5.91
C ASP A 120 37.21 10.57 -7.12
N GLU A 121 36.61 9.39 -7.18
CA GLU A 121 35.79 8.96 -8.32
C GLU A 121 34.29 8.94 -7.95
N PRO A 122 33.42 9.54 -8.79
CA PRO A 122 31.98 9.52 -8.53
C PRO A 122 31.35 8.17 -8.87
N GLU A 123 30.45 7.71 -8.01
CA GLU A 123 29.57 6.59 -8.27
C GLU A 123 28.32 7.06 -9.03
N GLN A 124 27.87 6.24 -10.01
CA GLN A 124 26.72 6.56 -10.86
C GLN A 124 25.46 5.84 -10.38
N PHE A 125 24.44 6.62 -10.03
CA PHE A 125 23.14 6.12 -9.59
C PHE A 125 22.08 6.37 -10.67
N TYR A 126 21.70 5.34 -11.40
CA TYR A 126 20.57 5.40 -12.33
C TYR A 126 19.26 5.18 -11.59
N ILE A 127 18.30 6.07 -11.78
CA ILE A 127 17.04 6.13 -11.02
C ILE A 127 15.88 5.81 -11.94
N GLY A 128 15.05 4.84 -11.54
CA GLY A 128 13.91 4.35 -12.29
C GLY A 128 12.67 4.12 -11.43
N ILE A 129 11.65 3.51 -12.02
CA ILE A 129 10.38 3.18 -11.33
C ILE A 129 10.49 1.99 -10.39
N GLY A 130 11.60 1.26 -10.41
CA GLY A 130 11.86 0.12 -9.54
C GLY A 130 13.32 -0.28 -9.55
N ASN A 131 13.75 -1.06 -8.54
CA ASN A 131 15.08 -1.63 -8.50
C ASN A 131 15.26 -2.72 -9.55
N PHE A 132 16.43 -2.70 -10.20
CA PHE A 132 16.87 -3.79 -11.06
C PHE A 132 18.31 -4.20 -10.74
N SER A 133 18.49 -5.48 -10.39
CA SER A 133 19.80 -6.11 -10.15
C SER A 133 19.89 -7.38 -11.00
N GLU A 134 21.09 -7.75 -11.42
CA GLU A 134 21.30 -9.00 -12.20
C GLU A 134 20.96 -10.25 -11.38
N LYS A 135 21.34 -10.23 -10.10
CA LYS A 135 21.08 -11.31 -9.16
C LYS A 135 20.57 -10.72 -7.84
N THR A 136 19.80 -11.50 -7.13
CA THR A 136 19.33 -11.14 -5.78
C THR A 136 20.51 -10.86 -4.86
N GLY A 137 20.48 -9.76 -4.12
CA GLY A 137 21.54 -9.36 -3.19
C GLY A 137 22.72 -8.61 -3.83
N HIS A 138 22.76 -8.45 -5.15
CA HIS A 138 23.76 -7.61 -5.81
C HIS A 138 23.36 -6.12 -5.80
N ILE A 139 24.37 -5.25 -5.95
CA ILE A 139 24.17 -3.82 -6.12
C ILE A 139 23.23 -3.58 -7.31
N PRO A 140 22.18 -2.76 -7.14
CA PRO A 140 21.27 -2.45 -8.21
C PRO A 140 21.97 -1.71 -9.37
N LEU A 141 21.64 -2.08 -10.59
CA LEU A 141 22.00 -1.31 -11.79
C LEU A 141 21.05 -0.12 -11.98
N ILE A 142 19.80 -0.26 -11.51
CA ILE A 142 18.81 0.81 -11.47
C ILE A 142 18.24 0.84 -10.06
N TYR A 143 18.21 2.02 -9.47
CA TYR A 143 17.66 2.27 -8.16
C TYR A 143 16.21 2.72 -8.26
N ASP A 144 15.37 2.18 -7.39
CA ASP A 144 13.99 2.64 -7.24
C ASP A 144 13.98 4.13 -6.81
N TRP A 145 13.07 4.91 -7.38
CA TRP A 145 12.90 6.33 -7.03
C TRP A 145 12.64 6.55 -5.54
N ARG A 146 12.12 5.55 -4.83
CA ARG A 146 11.85 5.55 -3.38
C ARG A 146 13.09 5.27 -2.54
N ALA A 147 14.13 4.69 -3.13
CA ALA A 147 15.36 4.39 -2.41
C ALA A 147 15.99 5.64 -1.77
N PRO A 148 16.67 5.52 -0.63
CA PRO A 148 17.31 6.66 0.04
C PRO A 148 18.23 7.47 -0.88
N VAL A 149 19.10 6.82 -1.63
CA VAL A 149 20.02 7.45 -2.59
C VAL A 149 19.31 8.24 -3.67
N SER A 150 18.11 7.83 -4.07
CA SER A 150 17.31 8.53 -5.07
C SER A 150 16.83 9.92 -4.58
N GLY A 151 16.89 10.18 -3.27
CA GLY A 151 16.67 11.52 -2.71
C GLY A 151 17.65 12.57 -3.25
N LEU A 152 18.88 12.17 -3.59
CA LEU A 152 19.86 13.06 -4.21
C LEU A 152 19.34 13.71 -5.49
N PHE A 153 18.57 12.97 -6.28
CA PHE A 153 18.00 13.48 -7.53
C PHE A 153 16.92 14.56 -7.29
N TYR A 154 16.10 14.43 -6.23
CA TYR A 154 14.97 15.31 -6.01
C TYR A 154 15.27 16.52 -5.13
N ASP A 155 16.19 16.36 -4.17
CA ASP A 155 16.38 17.32 -3.08
C ASP A 155 17.55 18.29 -3.31
N TYR A 156 18.49 17.93 -4.19
CA TYR A 156 19.74 18.67 -4.38
C TYR A 156 19.95 19.07 -5.84
N ASP A 157 20.60 20.21 -6.00
CA ASP A 157 21.27 20.62 -7.24
C ASP A 157 22.69 20.02 -7.27
N LYS A 158 23.53 20.35 -8.27
CA LYS A 158 24.97 20.01 -8.25
C LYS A 158 25.65 20.66 -7.03
N GLY A 159 26.62 19.98 -6.47
CA GLY A 159 27.39 20.41 -5.29
C GLY A 159 27.14 19.55 -4.07
N ALA A 160 27.41 20.09 -2.88
CA ALA A 160 27.33 19.36 -1.62
C ALA A 160 25.94 18.77 -1.35
N ALA A 161 25.90 17.48 -1.04
CA ALA A 161 24.67 16.74 -0.80
C ALA A 161 24.91 15.61 0.21
N CYS A 162 23.81 15.11 0.78
CA CYS A 162 23.86 13.94 1.66
C CYS A 162 22.57 13.13 1.53
N TYR A 163 22.63 11.85 1.91
CA TYR A 163 21.44 11.00 2.05
C TYR A 163 21.59 10.03 3.22
N THR A 164 20.48 9.56 3.76
CA THR A 164 20.46 8.63 4.89
C THR A 164 20.36 7.20 4.38
N ALA A 165 21.44 6.44 4.49
CA ALA A 165 21.45 5.00 4.25
C ALA A 165 21.18 4.22 5.56
N PRO A 166 20.91 2.91 5.51
CA PRO A 166 20.79 2.09 6.73
C PRO A 166 22.01 2.16 7.65
N ALA A 167 23.20 2.39 7.09
CA ALA A 167 24.45 2.52 7.84
C ALA A 167 24.68 3.91 8.45
N GLY A 168 23.85 4.92 8.14
CA GLY A 168 23.98 6.28 8.61
C GLY A 168 23.85 7.33 7.50
N VAL A 169 24.17 8.58 7.84
CA VAL A 169 24.17 9.69 6.87
C VAL A 169 25.48 9.66 6.08
N LEU A 170 25.38 9.63 4.77
CA LEU A 170 26.49 9.67 3.83
C LEU A 170 26.58 11.07 3.21
N HIS A 171 27.74 11.68 3.28
CA HIS A 171 28.05 13.00 2.76
C HIS A 171 28.90 12.91 1.51
N GLY A 172 28.79 13.89 0.64
CA GLY A 172 29.57 13.98 -0.60
C GLY A 172 29.11 15.13 -1.48
N GLU A 173 29.45 15.04 -2.75
CA GLU A 173 29.15 16.06 -3.75
C GLU A 173 28.52 15.42 -4.99
N ILE A 174 27.44 16.03 -5.51
CA ILE A 174 26.87 15.71 -6.81
C ILE A 174 27.71 16.43 -7.89
N THR A 175 28.44 15.65 -8.67
CA THR A 175 29.32 16.15 -9.72
C THR A 175 28.58 16.33 -11.04
N SER A 176 27.59 15.47 -11.29
CA SER A 176 26.81 15.49 -12.53
C SER A 176 25.40 14.97 -12.27
N LYS A 177 24.44 15.50 -13.01
CA LYS A 177 23.03 15.15 -12.91
C LYS A 177 22.40 15.13 -14.27
N TRP A 178 21.77 14.02 -14.63
CA TRP A 178 21.22 13.77 -15.95
C TRP A 178 19.76 13.44 -15.90
N GLN A 179 19.00 13.89 -16.89
CA GLN A 179 17.60 13.57 -17.11
C GLN A 179 17.42 12.88 -18.45
N TYR A 180 16.58 11.84 -18.46
CA TYR A 180 16.35 10.99 -19.60
C TYR A 180 14.85 10.89 -19.90
N LYS A 181 14.49 10.95 -21.19
CA LYS A 181 13.19 10.54 -21.67
C LYS A 181 13.32 9.33 -22.54
N ILE A 182 12.79 8.21 -22.06
CA ILE A 182 12.79 6.93 -22.76
C ILE A 182 11.34 6.55 -23.02
N ARG A 183 11.05 6.11 -24.22
CA ARG A 183 9.74 5.57 -24.63
C ARG A 183 9.94 4.30 -25.44
N ARG A 184 9.22 3.25 -25.12
CA ARG A 184 9.29 1.94 -25.78
C ARG A 184 10.73 1.42 -25.89
N GLY A 185 11.49 1.60 -24.80
CA GLY A 185 12.88 1.17 -24.73
C GLY A 185 13.85 1.95 -25.62
N LYS A 186 13.45 3.13 -26.14
CA LYS A 186 14.30 3.98 -26.99
C LYS A 186 14.51 5.33 -26.33
N MET A 187 15.75 5.83 -26.38
CA MET A 187 16.09 7.17 -25.94
C MET A 187 15.42 8.20 -26.85
N VAL A 188 14.61 9.08 -26.25
CA VAL A 188 13.98 10.22 -26.95
C VAL A 188 14.86 11.44 -26.82
N TYR A 189 15.32 11.75 -25.61
CA TYR A 189 16.34 12.75 -25.33
C TYR A 189 17.06 12.44 -24.03
N GLU A 190 18.25 12.99 -23.89
CA GLU A 190 19.03 13.05 -22.67
C GLU A 190 19.73 14.39 -22.58
N PHE A 191 19.86 14.92 -21.39
CA PHE A 191 20.62 16.14 -21.16
C PHE A 191 21.11 16.20 -19.72
N GLU A 192 22.22 16.88 -19.55
CA GLU A 192 22.76 17.21 -18.24
C GLU A 192 22.02 18.43 -17.67
N SER A 193 21.60 18.34 -16.44
CA SER A 193 20.84 19.39 -15.75
C SER A 193 21.59 19.90 -14.53
N ASP A 194 21.71 21.20 -14.43
CA ASP A 194 22.32 21.86 -13.25
C ASP A 194 21.28 22.10 -12.16
N VAL A 195 19.98 22.04 -12.49
CA VAL A 195 18.85 22.26 -11.60
C VAL A 195 18.17 20.93 -11.20
N LYS A 196 17.35 20.98 -10.15
CA LYS A 196 16.66 19.79 -9.63
C LYS A 196 15.78 19.09 -10.67
N ILE A 197 14.94 19.87 -11.33
CA ILE A 197 14.08 19.43 -12.43
C ILE A 197 13.95 20.59 -13.41
N ASP A 198 14.23 20.31 -14.67
CA ASP A 198 14.13 21.30 -15.73
C ASP A 198 12.67 21.69 -16.01
N ASP A 199 12.38 23.00 -16.05
CA ASP A 199 11.05 23.54 -16.28
C ASP A 199 10.46 23.14 -17.63
N ASP A 200 11.29 22.95 -18.66
CA ASP A 200 10.83 22.54 -19.98
C ASP A 200 10.41 21.08 -20.02
N ILE A 201 11.07 20.22 -19.23
CA ILE A 201 10.60 18.84 -19.02
C ILE A 201 9.29 18.83 -18.27
N LEU A 202 9.21 19.60 -17.18
CA LEU A 202 7.98 19.72 -16.40
C LEU A 202 6.81 20.19 -17.31
N LYS A 203 7.03 21.21 -18.12
CA LYS A 203 6.06 21.68 -19.12
C LYS A 203 5.71 20.62 -20.16
N ALA A 204 6.72 19.88 -20.70
CA ALA A 204 6.50 18.84 -21.69
C ALA A 204 5.72 17.64 -21.10
N GLU A 205 6.00 17.24 -19.85
CA GLU A 205 5.28 16.16 -19.19
C GLU A 205 3.85 16.59 -18.80
N LEU A 206 3.66 17.81 -18.31
CA LEU A 206 2.33 18.36 -17.96
C LEU A 206 1.50 18.72 -19.19
N GLY A 207 2.13 19.19 -20.28
CA GLY A 207 1.47 19.60 -21.51
C GLY A 207 1.11 18.47 -22.47
N SER A 208 1.68 17.27 -22.29
CA SER A 208 1.38 16.12 -23.13
C SER A 208 0.01 15.54 -22.81
N ASN A 209 -0.98 15.97 -23.59
CA ASN A 209 -2.32 15.41 -23.81
C ASN A 209 -3.31 15.24 -22.65
N GLY A 210 -4.44 15.73 -22.94
CA GLY A 210 -5.84 15.71 -22.61
C GLY A 210 -6.48 14.50 -21.94
N ASP A 211 -5.77 13.51 -21.49
CA ASP A 211 -6.34 12.46 -20.68
C ASP A 211 -6.45 12.89 -19.22
N VAL A 212 -7.65 12.79 -18.70
CA VAL A 212 -8.04 13.13 -17.32
C VAL A 212 -7.41 12.19 -16.29
N GLN A 213 -6.51 11.30 -16.69
CA GLN A 213 -5.83 10.37 -15.78
C GLN A 213 -4.79 11.09 -14.91
N LEU A 214 -4.72 10.73 -13.64
CA LEU A 214 -3.64 11.16 -12.72
C LEU A 214 -2.30 10.73 -13.32
N LYS A 215 -1.49 11.71 -13.70
CA LYS A 215 -0.17 11.43 -14.28
C LYS A 215 0.76 10.95 -13.17
N ASN A 216 1.54 9.92 -13.48
CA ASN A 216 2.63 9.52 -12.63
C ASN A 216 3.69 10.63 -12.61
N ILE A 217 3.85 11.28 -11.44
CA ILE A 217 4.74 12.42 -11.27
C ILE A 217 6.18 12.03 -10.90
N VAL A 218 6.51 10.73 -10.83
CA VAL A 218 7.83 10.25 -10.36
C VAL A 218 9.00 10.96 -11.05
N ARG A 219 8.85 11.32 -12.33
CA ARG A 219 9.90 12.00 -13.10
C ARG A 219 9.99 13.50 -12.82
N THR A 220 8.94 14.09 -12.24
CA THR A 220 8.76 15.53 -12.07
C THR A 220 8.48 15.95 -10.64
N ILE A 221 8.73 15.06 -9.66
CA ILE A 221 8.58 15.37 -8.24
C ILE A 221 9.51 16.51 -7.87
N GLN A 222 8.93 17.60 -7.40
CA GLN A 222 9.69 18.76 -6.92
C GLN A 222 10.12 18.56 -5.46
N LYS A 223 11.08 19.36 -5.00
CA LYS A 223 11.65 19.25 -3.64
C LYS A 223 10.59 19.29 -2.54
N GLU A 224 9.66 20.23 -2.64
CA GLU A 224 8.57 20.40 -1.67
C GLU A 224 7.63 19.18 -1.65
N GLN A 225 7.32 18.63 -2.82
CA GLN A 225 6.54 17.40 -2.95
C GLN A 225 7.31 16.20 -2.39
N ASN A 226 8.62 16.10 -2.67
CA ASN A 226 9.46 15.02 -2.16
C ASN A 226 9.55 15.04 -0.63
N ALA A 227 9.62 16.21 -0.02
CA ALA A 227 9.59 16.36 1.43
C ALA A 227 8.29 15.83 2.06
N ILE A 228 7.13 16.04 1.40
CA ILE A 228 5.85 15.47 1.83
C ILE A 228 5.82 13.95 1.64
N ILE A 229 6.25 13.46 0.48
CA ILE A 229 6.25 12.05 0.13
C ILE A 229 7.10 11.23 1.11
N ARG A 230 8.29 11.73 1.45
CA ARG A 230 9.28 11.02 2.29
C ARG A 230 9.14 11.28 3.79
N ASN A 231 8.18 12.08 4.22
CA ASN A 231 7.97 12.34 5.64
C ASN A 231 7.40 11.10 6.34
N THR A 232 8.16 10.49 7.22
CA THR A 232 7.78 9.32 8.04
C THR A 232 7.53 9.66 9.50
N LYS A 233 7.72 10.94 9.91
CA LYS A 233 7.69 11.36 11.32
C LYS A 233 6.30 11.79 11.78
N ASP A 234 5.55 12.46 10.89
CA ASP A 234 4.27 13.05 11.26
C ASP A 234 3.15 12.01 11.24
N LYS A 235 2.46 11.85 12.38
CA LYS A 235 1.30 10.97 12.51
C LYS A 235 0.07 11.51 11.78
N ILE A 236 -0.10 12.83 11.74
CA ILE A 236 -1.19 13.52 11.07
C ILE A 236 -0.57 14.52 10.09
N MET A 237 -0.99 14.47 8.84
CA MET A 237 -0.52 15.38 7.80
C MET A 237 -1.70 15.94 7.01
N VAL A 238 -1.73 17.27 6.87
CA VAL A 238 -2.71 17.99 6.07
C VAL A 238 -2.01 18.58 4.84
N ILE A 239 -2.42 18.13 3.64
CA ILE A 239 -1.89 18.62 2.37
C ILE A 239 -2.87 19.63 1.79
N GLN A 240 -2.49 20.92 1.79
CA GLN A 240 -3.28 22.01 1.27
C GLN A 240 -2.69 22.55 -0.05
N GLY A 241 -3.54 23.01 -0.95
CA GLY A 241 -3.12 23.59 -2.22
C GLY A 241 -4.30 23.86 -3.14
N ALA A 242 -4.08 24.65 -4.20
CA ALA A 242 -5.08 24.95 -5.21
C ALA A 242 -5.59 23.69 -5.94
N ALA A 243 -6.74 23.78 -6.61
CA ALA A 243 -7.21 22.72 -7.48
C ALA A 243 -6.18 22.47 -8.61
N GLY A 244 -5.89 21.19 -8.89
CA GLY A 244 -4.89 20.82 -9.90
C GLY A 244 -3.42 20.87 -9.43
N SER A 245 -3.13 21.26 -8.18
CA SER A 245 -1.73 21.30 -7.65
C SER A 245 -1.09 19.93 -7.40
N GLY A 246 -1.75 18.83 -7.72
CA GLY A 246 -1.22 17.48 -7.54
C GLY A 246 -1.36 16.89 -6.15
N LYS A 247 -2.19 17.46 -5.25
CA LYS A 247 -2.36 16.95 -3.87
C LYS A 247 -2.62 15.46 -3.78
N THR A 248 -3.56 14.97 -4.56
CA THR A 248 -3.92 13.55 -4.61
C THR A 248 -2.76 12.70 -5.14
N SER A 249 -2.10 13.18 -6.19
CA SER A 249 -0.92 12.50 -6.74
C SER A 249 0.18 12.38 -5.69
N VAL A 250 0.50 13.46 -4.98
CA VAL A 250 1.50 13.45 -3.90
C VAL A 250 1.09 12.50 -2.77
N ALA A 251 -0.19 12.46 -2.39
CA ALA A 251 -0.69 11.56 -1.36
C ALA A 251 -0.52 10.08 -1.77
N LEU A 252 -0.84 9.73 -3.02
CA LEU A 252 -0.67 8.36 -3.53
C LEU A 252 0.81 7.95 -3.65
N HIS A 253 1.68 8.87 -4.11
CA HIS A 253 3.12 8.61 -4.12
C HIS A 253 3.69 8.47 -2.70
N ARG A 254 3.14 9.21 -1.72
CA ARG A 254 3.48 9.01 -0.32
C ARG A 254 3.09 7.62 0.17
N ILE A 255 1.90 7.13 -0.16
CA ILE A 255 1.47 5.78 0.18
C ILE A 255 2.44 4.76 -0.42
N ALA A 256 2.77 4.87 -1.71
CA ALA A 256 3.73 4.01 -2.37
C ALA A 256 5.13 4.07 -1.71
N TYR A 257 5.55 5.26 -1.27
CA TYR A 257 6.81 5.42 -0.54
C TYR A 257 6.76 4.73 0.83
N LEU A 258 5.68 4.88 1.60
CA LEU A 258 5.53 4.27 2.92
C LEU A 258 5.50 2.74 2.83
N LEU A 259 4.78 2.16 1.87
CA LEU A 259 4.76 0.72 1.58
C LEU A 259 6.16 0.18 1.23
N TYR A 260 6.94 0.96 0.47
CA TYR A 260 8.31 0.61 0.15
C TYR A 260 9.24 0.72 1.36
N HIS A 261 9.12 1.79 2.14
CA HIS A 261 10.00 2.12 3.26
C HIS A 261 9.81 1.19 4.45
N ASP A 262 8.56 0.88 4.81
CA ASP A 262 8.19 0.05 5.97
C ASP A 262 7.50 -1.27 5.57
N ARG A 263 8.01 -1.91 4.55
CA ARG A 263 7.46 -3.17 4.01
C ARG A 263 7.41 -4.33 5.00
N ALA A 264 8.16 -4.24 6.10
CA ALA A 264 8.15 -5.24 7.15
C ALA A 264 6.87 -5.19 8.00
N HIS A 265 6.30 -3.99 8.20
CA HIS A 265 5.16 -3.78 9.08
C HIS A 265 3.92 -3.26 8.33
N LEU A 266 4.11 -2.52 7.23
CA LEU A 266 3.02 -1.91 6.47
C LEU A 266 2.72 -2.72 5.20
N LYS A 267 1.46 -3.14 5.07
CA LYS A 267 0.92 -3.85 3.90
C LYS A 267 -0.23 -3.05 3.30
N SER A 268 -0.56 -3.31 2.04
CA SER A 268 -1.73 -2.72 1.36
C SER A 268 -3.04 -2.93 2.14
N SER A 269 -3.19 -4.06 2.84
CA SER A 269 -4.34 -4.38 3.70
C SER A 269 -4.46 -3.50 4.96
N ASN A 270 -3.38 -2.82 5.39
CA ASN A 270 -3.38 -1.91 6.55
C ASN A 270 -3.71 -0.46 6.18
N ILE A 271 -4.00 -0.20 4.90
CA ILE A 271 -4.25 1.15 4.39
C ILE A 271 -5.70 1.23 3.90
N LEU A 272 -6.38 2.28 4.33
CA LEU A 272 -7.71 2.63 3.86
C LEU A 272 -7.69 4.03 3.24
N VAL A 273 -8.20 4.16 2.01
CA VAL A 273 -8.48 5.45 1.37
C VAL A 273 -9.96 5.73 1.44
N LEU A 274 -10.33 6.82 2.11
CA LEU A 274 -11.69 7.32 2.08
C LEU A 274 -11.82 8.34 0.93
N SER A 275 -12.56 7.97 -0.10
CA SER A 275 -12.78 8.79 -1.27
C SER A 275 -14.13 9.51 -1.22
N PRO A 276 -14.29 10.68 -1.89
CA PRO A 276 -15.54 11.40 -1.90
C PRO A 276 -16.65 10.69 -2.70
N ASN A 277 -16.31 9.83 -3.65
CA ASN A 277 -17.25 9.09 -4.48
C ASN A 277 -16.57 7.92 -5.22
N SER A 278 -17.35 7.02 -5.79
CA SER A 278 -16.88 5.82 -6.49
C SER A 278 -16.08 6.11 -7.78
N VAL A 279 -16.37 7.23 -8.46
CA VAL A 279 -15.61 7.62 -9.67
C VAL A 279 -14.17 7.98 -9.31
N PHE A 280 -13.99 8.63 -8.16
CA PHE A 280 -12.67 8.97 -7.65
C PHE A 280 -11.93 7.70 -7.17
N SER A 281 -12.66 6.73 -6.64
CA SER A 281 -12.17 5.41 -6.27
C SER A 281 -11.56 4.66 -7.44
N ASP A 282 -12.32 4.51 -8.51
CA ASP A 282 -11.87 3.86 -9.74
C ASP A 282 -10.61 4.51 -10.31
N TYR A 283 -10.55 5.82 -10.22
CA TYR A 283 -9.42 6.61 -10.65
C TYR A 283 -8.13 6.35 -9.85
N ILE A 284 -8.22 6.19 -8.52
CA ILE A 284 -7.08 5.90 -7.64
C ILE A 284 -6.58 4.47 -7.83
N SER A 285 -7.47 3.50 -8.03
CA SER A 285 -7.13 2.08 -8.14
C SER A 285 -6.12 1.75 -9.24
N HIS A 286 -5.97 2.64 -10.23
CA HIS A 286 -5.04 2.43 -11.34
C HIS A 286 -3.61 2.95 -11.06
N ILE A 287 -3.44 3.90 -10.11
CA ILE A 287 -2.14 4.56 -9.90
C ILE A 287 -1.16 3.72 -9.08
N LEU A 288 -1.63 3.09 -8.01
CA LEU A 288 -0.74 2.28 -7.16
C LEU A 288 -0.10 1.12 -7.92
N PRO A 289 -0.84 0.37 -8.77
CA PRO A 289 -0.22 -0.61 -9.65
C PRO A 289 0.79 -0.03 -10.64
N GLU A 290 0.60 1.21 -11.10
CA GLU A 290 1.61 1.90 -11.92
C GLU A 290 2.90 2.20 -11.15
N LEU A 291 2.78 2.46 -9.84
CA LEU A 291 3.90 2.68 -8.94
C LEU A 291 4.53 1.38 -8.43
N GLY A 292 4.02 0.22 -8.87
CA GLY A 292 4.54 -1.10 -8.52
C GLY A 292 4.04 -1.65 -7.19
N GLU A 293 2.95 -1.09 -6.66
CA GLU A 293 2.31 -1.53 -5.43
C GLU A 293 0.99 -2.26 -5.71
N GLU A 294 0.51 -3.03 -4.73
CA GLU A 294 -0.80 -3.68 -4.78
C GLU A 294 -1.92 -2.65 -4.56
N ASN A 295 -3.12 -3.02 -4.99
CA ASN A 295 -4.31 -2.23 -4.70
C ASN A 295 -4.57 -2.20 -3.19
N ILE A 296 -4.95 -1.02 -2.69
CA ILE A 296 -5.33 -0.80 -1.30
C ILE A 296 -6.85 -0.75 -1.16
N GLN A 297 -7.33 -0.92 0.06
CA GLN A 297 -8.76 -0.79 0.34
C GLN A 297 -9.20 0.67 0.13
N GLU A 298 -10.27 0.82 -0.60
CA GLU A 298 -10.85 2.10 -0.92
C GLU A 298 -12.37 2.04 -0.81
N MET A 299 -12.96 3.07 -0.22
CA MET A 299 -14.40 3.19 -0.10
C MET A 299 -14.82 4.63 0.16
N SER A 300 -16.09 4.96 -0.07
CA SER A 300 -16.65 6.22 0.40
C SER A 300 -16.86 6.19 1.91
N PHE A 301 -16.90 7.37 2.53
CA PHE A 301 -17.21 7.47 3.96
C PHE A 301 -18.59 6.87 4.29
N ASP A 302 -19.57 7.08 3.41
CA ASP A 302 -20.93 6.54 3.60
C ASP A 302 -20.92 5.01 3.61
N LEU A 303 -20.16 4.37 2.71
CA LEU A 303 -20.00 2.92 2.67
C LEU A 303 -19.25 2.40 3.92
N TYR A 304 -18.24 3.12 4.37
CA TYR A 304 -17.52 2.81 5.61
C TYR A 304 -18.47 2.86 6.81
N ALA A 305 -19.20 3.98 6.97
CA ALA A 305 -20.14 4.17 8.04
C ALA A 305 -21.26 3.10 8.04
N TYR A 306 -21.79 2.78 6.86
CA TYR A 306 -22.77 1.69 6.73
C TYR A 306 -22.18 0.34 7.14
N LYS A 307 -20.97 0.02 6.73
CA LYS A 307 -20.30 -1.24 7.08
C LYS A 307 -20.12 -1.40 8.59
N GLU A 308 -19.74 -0.33 9.28
CA GLU A 308 -19.56 -0.32 10.74
C GLU A 308 -20.89 -0.37 11.51
N LEU A 309 -21.93 0.28 10.97
CA LEU A 309 -23.21 0.44 11.67
C LEU A 309 -24.27 -0.59 11.25
N LYS A 310 -24.03 -1.42 10.24
CA LYS A 310 -25.04 -2.34 9.67
C LYS A 310 -25.66 -3.33 10.66
N SER A 311 -24.98 -3.65 11.77
CA SER A 311 -25.50 -4.50 12.84
C SER A 311 -26.47 -3.77 13.78
N PHE A 312 -26.47 -2.44 13.76
CA PHE A 312 -27.26 -1.58 14.63
C PHE A 312 -28.34 -0.78 13.89
N VAL A 313 -28.19 -0.64 12.58
CA VAL A 313 -29.04 0.21 11.74
C VAL A 313 -29.61 -0.61 10.59
N TYR A 314 -30.96 -0.66 10.48
CA TYR A 314 -31.65 -1.41 9.41
C TYR A 314 -31.60 -0.70 8.05
N ASP A 315 -31.58 0.65 8.06
CA ASP A 315 -31.59 1.47 6.85
C ASP A 315 -30.85 2.78 7.10
N CYS A 316 -30.25 3.32 6.04
CA CYS A 316 -29.52 4.55 6.05
C CYS A 316 -29.99 5.44 4.91
N GLU A 317 -30.45 6.63 5.23
CA GLU A 317 -30.88 7.61 4.24
C GLU A 317 -29.69 8.06 3.38
N ASP A 318 -29.85 8.04 2.06
CA ASP A 318 -28.89 8.56 1.11
C ASP A 318 -28.72 10.08 1.29
N ARG A 319 -27.47 10.55 1.23
CA ARG A 319 -27.11 11.96 1.35
C ARG A 319 -27.86 12.86 0.36
N TYR A 320 -28.13 12.39 -0.85
CA TYR A 320 -28.87 13.16 -1.86
C TYR A 320 -30.34 13.31 -1.46
N HIS A 321 -31.00 12.26 -0.99
CA HIS A 321 -32.36 12.31 -0.48
C HIS A 321 -32.47 13.25 0.74
N GLN A 322 -31.46 13.23 1.62
CA GLN A 322 -31.40 14.16 2.73
C GLN A 322 -31.37 15.62 2.27
N ILE A 323 -30.48 15.95 1.31
CA ILE A 323 -30.35 17.29 0.74
C ILE A 323 -31.64 17.72 0.02
N GLU A 324 -32.23 16.85 -0.81
CA GLU A 324 -33.50 17.12 -1.49
C GLU A 324 -34.63 17.39 -0.49
N ARG A 325 -34.71 16.63 0.58
CA ARG A 325 -35.68 16.83 1.64
C ARG A 325 -35.46 18.15 2.36
N GLU A 326 -34.23 18.54 2.66
CA GLU A 326 -33.90 19.84 3.26
C GLU A 326 -34.29 21.02 2.37
N LEU A 327 -34.10 20.87 1.06
CA LEU A 327 -34.46 21.89 0.07
C LEU A 327 -35.96 21.96 -0.20
N ALA A 328 -36.66 20.82 -0.21
CA ALA A 328 -38.08 20.73 -0.53
C ALA A 328 -38.99 21.08 0.65
N PHE A 329 -38.63 20.73 1.86
CA PHE A 329 -39.44 20.85 3.07
C PHE A 329 -38.68 21.63 4.14
N ALA A 330 -38.65 22.94 4.03
CA ALA A 330 -37.96 23.82 4.98
C ALA A 330 -38.72 23.93 6.33
N ASP A 331 -39.01 22.82 7.02
CA ASP A 331 -39.43 22.86 8.41
C ASP A 331 -38.24 23.28 9.29
N LYS A 332 -38.32 24.53 9.76
CA LYS A 332 -37.26 25.12 10.62
C LYS A 332 -36.94 24.28 11.87
N LYS A 333 -37.92 23.54 12.39
CA LYS A 333 -37.70 22.65 13.56
C LYS A 333 -36.88 21.43 13.20
N GLN A 334 -37.14 20.82 12.05
CA GLN A 334 -36.36 19.65 11.56
C GLN A 334 -34.91 20.03 11.23
N ILE A 335 -34.72 21.16 10.54
CA ILE A 335 -33.37 21.67 10.23
C ILE A 335 -32.59 21.97 11.51
N LYS A 336 -33.24 22.61 12.50
CA LYS A 336 -32.60 22.90 13.79
C LYS A 336 -32.19 21.61 14.52
N ARG A 337 -33.06 20.59 14.54
CA ARG A 337 -32.77 19.27 15.15
C ARG A 337 -31.63 18.54 14.45
N MET A 338 -31.59 18.57 13.12
CA MET A 338 -30.51 17.96 12.35
C MET A 338 -29.16 18.64 12.62
N ARG A 339 -29.14 19.99 12.60
CA ARG A 339 -27.92 20.74 12.91
C ARG A 339 -27.41 20.47 14.32
N TRP A 340 -28.34 20.35 15.28
CA TRP A 340 -27.98 20.00 16.65
C TRP A 340 -27.38 18.58 16.74
N LYS A 341 -27.98 17.59 16.06
CA LYS A 341 -27.42 16.22 16.01
C LYS A 341 -26.04 16.12 15.34
N GLN A 342 -25.68 17.09 14.50
CA GLN A 342 -24.39 17.19 13.83
C GLN A 342 -23.40 18.11 14.56
N SER A 343 -23.78 18.59 15.75
CA SER A 343 -22.96 19.51 16.54
C SER A 343 -22.11 18.76 17.56
N LYS A 344 -21.07 19.43 18.05
CA LYS A 344 -20.23 18.92 19.13
C LYS A 344 -21.03 18.80 20.45
N GLU A 345 -21.94 19.76 20.69
CA GLU A 345 -22.79 19.78 21.87
C GLU A 345 -23.63 18.50 21.99
N PHE A 346 -24.14 17.98 20.86
CA PHE A 346 -24.85 16.71 20.85
C PHE A 346 -23.96 15.52 21.21
N LEU A 347 -22.71 15.50 20.72
CA LEU A 347 -21.75 14.46 21.09
C LEU A 347 -21.41 14.52 22.57
N ASP A 348 -21.14 15.73 23.09
CA ASP A 348 -20.84 15.93 24.51
C ASP A 348 -22.01 15.49 25.41
N GLU A 349 -23.28 15.79 25.03
CA GLU A 349 -24.48 15.34 25.73
C GLU A 349 -24.67 13.81 25.62
N ALA A 350 -24.40 13.22 24.46
CA ALA A 350 -24.50 11.77 24.25
C ALA A 350 -23.43 11.02 25.05
N GLU A 351 -22.20 11.51 25.13
CA GLU A 351 -21.13 10.96 25.95
C GLU A 351 -21.49 11.06 27.47
N ALA A 352 -21.98 12.21 27.91
CA ALA A 352 -22.45 12.38 29.31
C ALA A 352 -23.59 11.41 29.66
N PHE A 353 -24.57 11.27 28.75
CA PHE A 353 -25.65 10.30 28.94
C PHE A 353 -25.13 8.86 29.01
N LEU A 354 -24.16 8.47 28.20
CA LEU A 354 -23.58 7.12 28.26
C LEU A 354 -22.82 6.86 29.54
N LEU A 355 -22.17 7.87 30.11
CA LEU A 355 -21.52 7.78 31.43
C LEU A 355 -22.53 7.62 32.58
N GLU A 356 -23.64 8.40 32.54
CA GLU A 356 -24.73 8.26 33.49
C GLU A 356 -25.45 6.90 33.36
N LEU A 357 -25.61 6.42 32.11
CA LEU A 357 -26.27 5.16 31.83
C LEU A 357 -25.54 3.96 32.46
N GLU A 358 -24.21 4.01 32.59
CA GLU A 358 -23.43 2.95 33.23
C GLU A 358 -23.90 2.69 34.66
N ASP A 359 -24.27 3.75 35.41
CA ASP A 359 -24.75 3.65 36.79
C ASP A 359 -26.25 3.38 36.88
N GLU A 360 -27.05 3.78 35.89
CA GLU A 360 -28.50 3.64 35.87
C GLU A 360 -29.00 2.35 35.22
N LEU A 361 -28.18 1.71 34.38
CA LEU A 361 -28.59 0.56 33.56
C LEU A 361 -28.92 -0.67 34.41
N MET A 362 -28.19 -0.88 35.48
CA MET A 362 -28.29 -2.04 36.36
C MET A 362 -28.93 -1.71 37.69
N ASN A 363 -29.98 -2.41 38.01
CA ASN A 363 -30.51 -2.45 39.39
C ASN A 363 -29.83 -3.61 40.12
N PHE A 364 -28.69 -3.31 40.73
CA PHE A 364 -27.91 -4.31 41.43
C PHE A 364 -28.68 -4.81 42.67
N CYS A 365 -28.92 -6.10 42.72
CA CYS A 365 -29.54 -6.78 43.84
C CYS A 365 -28.97 -8.19 43.99
N THR A 366 -29.15 -8.79 45.14
CA THR A 366 -28.83 -10.21 45.33
C THR A 366 -29.74 -11.07 44.46
N VAL A 367 -29.14 -11.94 43.63
CA VAL A 367 -29.85 -12.86 42.75
C VAL A 367 -29.70 -14.29 43.23
N GLU A 368 -30.82 -15.00 43.32
CA GLU A 368 -30.86 -16.41 43.75
C GLU A 368 -31.50 -17.26 42.65
N TYR A 369 -30.84 -18.36 42.31
CA TYR A 369 -31.37 -19.35 41.35
C TYR A 369 -31.13 -20.77 41.88
N LYS A 370 -32.22 -21.50 42.16
CA LYS A 370 -32.19 -22.91 42.67
C LYS A 370 -31.22 -23.12 43.87
N GLY A 371 -31.17 -22.17 44.81
CA GLY A 371 -30.30 -22.21 45.97
C GLY A 371 -28.84 -21.86 45.73
N PHE A 372 -28.54 -21.28 44.55
CA PHE A 372 -27.28 -20.62 44.27
C PHE A 372 -27.49 -19.12 44.33
N GLU A 373 -26.78 -18.46 45.19
CA GLU A 373 -26.92 -17.01 45.47
C GLU A 373 -25.69 -16.24 45.01
N LYS A 374 -25.89 -15.10 44.36
CA LYS A 374 -24.91 -14.07 44.09
C LYS A 374 -25.33 -12.79 44.79
N THR A 375 -24.49 -12.32 45.66
CA THR A 375 -24.73 -11.09 46.40
C THR A 375 -24.61 -9.87 45.50
N GLU A 376 -25.32 -8.80 45.82
CA GLU A 376 -25.20 -7.49 45.17
C GLU A 376 -23.74 -7.07 44.99
N GLN A 377 -22.89 -7.23 46.02
CA GLN A 377 -21.48 -6.84 45.98
C GLN A 377 -20.65 -7.66 45.01
N GLU A 378 -20.95 -8.95 44.83
CA GLU A 378 -20.28 -9.80 43.83
C GLU A 378 -20.66 -9.40 42.43
N ILE A 379 -21.93 -9.06 42.19
CA ILE A 379 -22.41 -8.60 40.88
C ILE A 379 -21.78 -7.25 40.51
N LEU A 380 -21.73 -6.31 41.46
CA LEU A 380 -21.02 -5.03 41.32
C LEU A 380 -19.55 -5.23 40.94
N ASN A 381 -18.86 -6.14 41.61
CA ASN A 381 -17.45 -6.45 41.30
C ASN A 381 -17.26 -7.05 39.89
N LEU A 382 -18.18 -7.91 39.45
CA LEU A 382 -18.15 -8.45 38.08
C LEU A 382 -18.34 -7.34 37.07
N PHE A 383 -19.36 -6.48 37.27
CA PHE A 383 -19.73 -5.45 36.28
C PHE A 383 -18.70 -4.33 36.16
N TYR A 384 -18.25 -3.74 37.28
CA TYR A 384 -17.39 -2.56 37.27
C TYR A 384 -15.87 -2.87 37.20
N PHE A 385 -15.45 -4.07 37.63
CA PHE A 385 -14.04 -4.40 37.73
C PHE A 385 -13.62 -5.54 36.79
N LYS A 386 -14.32 -6.68 36.84
CA LYS A 386 -13.92 -7.85 36.06
C LYS A 386 -14.17 -7.66 34.56
N PHE A 387 -15.32 -7.10 34.21
CA PHE A 387 -15.78 -6.92 32.83
C PHE A 387 -15.71 -5.46 32.35
N GLN A 388 -14.95 -4.60 33.00
CA GLN A 388 -14.84 -3.17 32.67
C GLN A 388 -14.44 -2.90 31.23
N ASP A 389 -13.63 -3.79 30.60
CA ASP A 389 -13.15 -3.65 29.23
C ASP A 389 -14.18 -4.10 28.19
N ILE A 390 -15.30 -4.70 28.62
CA ILE A 390 -16.40 -5.11 27.73
C ILE A 390 -17.35 -3.92 27.52
N PRO A 391 -17.86 -3.69 26.27
CA PRO A 391 -18.87 -2.67 26.02
C PRO A 391 -20.07 -2.79 26.95
N LEU A 392 -20.61 -1.65 27.41
CA LEU A 392 -21.61 -1.55 28.51
C LEU A 392 -22.77 -2.54 28.38
N LEU A 393 -23.42 -2.62 27.23
CA LEU A 393 -24.55 -3.54 27.01
C LEU A 393 -24.13 -5.01 27.07
N SER A 394 -22.97 -5.34 26.54
CA SER A 394 -22.43 -6.72 26.54
C SER A 394 -21.91 -7.14 27.93
N ARG A 395 -21.67 -6.20 28.85
CA ARG A 395 -21.31 -6.53 30.24
C ARG A 395 -22.44 -7.24 30.97
N MET A 396 -23.68 -6.87 30.71
CA MET A 396 -24.85 -7.51 31.32
C MET A 396 -24.89 -9.00 30.94
N GLU A 397 -24.73 -9.28 29.66
CA GLU A 397 -24.65 -10.65 29.12
C GLU A 397 -23.47 -11.42 29.72
N ALA A 398 -22.28 -10.77 29.81
CA ALA A 398 -21.09 -11.38 30.39
C ALA A 398 -21.24 -11.71 31.90
N VAL A 399 -21.92 -10.87 32.65
CA VAL A 399 -22.23 -11.13 34.07
C VAL A 399 -23.18 -12.32 34.22
N LEU A 400 -24.21 -12.40 33.35
CA LEU A 400 -25.16 -13.51 33.34
C LEU A 400 -24.49 -14.83 32.97
N GLU A 401 -23.70 -14.84 31.85
CA GLU A 401 -22.95 -16.02 31.45
C GLU A 401 -21.99 -16.49 32.54
N TYR A 402 -21.30 -15.57 33.19
CA TYR A 402 -20.43 -15.93 34.31
C TYR A 402 -21.17 -16.55 35.48
N PHE A 403 -22.38 -16.06 35.77
CA PHE A 403 -23.26 -16.64 36.79
C PHE A 403 -23.71 -18.06 36.43
N ILE A 404 -24.08 -18.28 35.18
CA ILE A 404 -24.49 -19.59 34.66
C ILE A 404 -23.32 -20.59 34.71
N ASP A 405 -22.14 -20.21 34.24
CA ASP A 405 -20.94 -21.05 34.24
C ASP A 405 -20.53 -21.47 35.65
N GLU A 406 -20.61 -20.54 36.61
CA GLU A 406 -20.31 -20.83 38.02
C GLU A 406 -21.33 -21.74 38.65
N TYR A 407 -22.62 -21.56 38.34
CA TYR A 407 -23.69 -22.46 38.78
C TYR A 407 -23.49 -23.87 38.22
N GLU A 408 -23.25 -24.01 36.94
CA GLU A 408 -23.00 -25.31 36.27
C GLU A 408 -21.79 -26.02 36.87
N THR A 409 -20.71 -25.27 37.14
CA THR A 409 -19.50 -25.78 37.75
C THR A 409 -19.73 -26.28 39.19
N LEU A 410 -20.45 -25.52 40.00
CA LEU A 410 -20.72 -25.88 41.40
C LEU A 410 -21.72 -27.03 41.53
N LYS A 411 -22.65 -27.16 40.61
CA LYS A 411 -23.68 -28.23 40.65
C LYS A 411 -23.30 -29.45 39.81
N ASP A 412 -22.16 -29.42 39.14
CA ASP A 412 -21.70 -30.46 38.18
C ASP A 412 -22.82 -30.85 37.21
N CYS A 413 -23.47 -29.86 36.62
CA CYS A 413 -24.59 -30.00 35.69
C CYS A 413 -24.46 -29.01 34.53
N THR A 414 -25.16 -29.27 33.46
CA THR A 414 -25.35 -28.31 32.34
C THR A 414 -26.81 -27.90 32.30
N LEU A 415 -27.10 -26.62 32.28
CA LEU A 415 -28.46 -26.09 32.17
C LEU A 415 -29.04 -26.41 30.78
N PRO A 416 -30.28 -26.91 30.69
CA PRO A 416 -30.95 -27.05 29.40
C PRO A 416 -31.10 -25.69 28.71
N GLU A 417 -31.09 -25.69 27.37
CA GLU A 417 -31.20 -24.49 26.56
C GLU A 417 -32.47 -23.68 26.87
N GLU A 418 -33.58 -24.33 27.09
CA GLU A 418 -34.85 -23.69 27.54
C GLU A 418 -34.71 -22.94 28.88
N GLU A 419 -33.93 -23.46 29.83
CA GLU A 419 -33.71 -22.80 31.12
C GLU A 419 -32.68 -21.68 31.00
N ARG A 420 -31.68 -21.81 30.12
CA ARG A 420 -30.77 -20.72 29.78
C ARG A 420 -31.51 -19.53 29.17
N ASP A 421 -32.36 -19.79 28.19
CA ASP A 421 -33.17 -18.75 27.51
C ASP A 421 -34.12 -18.02 28.48
N MET A 422 -34.56 -18.69 29.57
CA MET A 422 -35.40 -18.03 30.59
C MET A 422 -34.61 -17.12 31.52
N LEU A 423 -33.28 -17.26 31.58
CA LEU A 423 -32.41 -16.39 32.40
C LEU A 423 -31.95 -15.16 31.63
N TYR A 424 -31.98 -15.18 30.28
CA TYR A 424 -31.76 -14.04 29.38
C TYR A 424 -33.05 -13.21 29.26
#